data_98d3302c8eb8650908c02c7c0339d34d
#
_entry.id   98d3302c8eb8650908c02c7c0339d34d
#
_cell.length_a   1.000
_cell.length_b   1.000
_cell.length_c   1.000
_cell.angle_alpha   90.00
_cell.angle_beta   90.00
_cell.angle_gamma   90.00
#
_symmetry.space_group_name_H-M   'P 1'
#
loop_
_entity.id
_entity.type
_entity.pdbx_description
1 polymer ?
#
loop_
_entity_poly.entity_id
_entity_poly.type
_entity_poly.pdbx_seq_one_letter_code
_entity_poly.pdbx_strand_id
1 'polypeptide(L)'
;MNSILITGATSMIGVALIEEALANETEVFAIVRNGTRRLSRLPSSPLLHVVFIDSLNEYQSILKNITKPIDVFYHFAWLYTEKQYRNEPVLQNENIAISLKMVEFCKALNCKKFVFAGSQAEYGPRTDKIYATDRVAPVLSYGIAKYAAEKLTANLCSQNGIVHACGRIFSVYGKNDNEGTMLNYAISKFKNKENAYFTSGQQKWDYLNEKDAGNAFFLIGDKVNSNFICNVASGISLPIYIY
;
A
#
# COMPACT_ATOMS: atom_id res chain seq x y z
N MET A 1 -12.74 -5.59 -14.40
CA MET A 1 -12.16 -4.24 -14.12
C MET A 1 -11.37 -3.83 -15.35
N ASN A 2 -11.66 -2.65 -15.93
CA ASN A 2 -11.03 -2.22 -17.20
C ASN A 2 -9.90 -1.23 -16.98
N SER A 3 -9.99 -0.41 -15.93
CA SER A 3 -9.01 0.65 -15.67
C SER A 3 -8.84 0.93 -14.19
N ILE A 4 -7.60 1.22 -13.78
CA ILE A 4 -7.26 1.61 -12.41
C ILE A 4 -6.40 2.86 -12.37
N LEU A 5 -6.51 3.60 -11.27
CA LEU A 5 -5.56 4.64 -10.92
C LEU A 5 -4.84 4.25 -9.62
N ILE A 6 -3.54 4.43 -9.58
CA ILE A 6 -2.73 4.09 -8.41
C ILE A 6 -1.81 5.23 -8.00
N THR A 7 -1.86 5.63 -6.73
CA THR A 7 -0.82 6.43 -6.08
C THR A 7 0.15 5.52 -5.32
N GLY A 8 1.42 5.90 -5.21
CA GLY A 8 2.44 4.99 -4.66
C GLY A 8 2.86 3.89 -5.65
N ALA A 9 2.68 4.12 -6.93
CA ALA A 9 2.91 3.21 -8.05
C ALA A 9 4.32 2.58 -8.07
N THR A 10 5.34 3.28 -7.61
CA THR A 10 6.74 2.80 -7.58
C THR A 10 7.14 2.10 -6.28
N SER A 11 6.20 1.89 -5.35
CA SER A 11 6.41 1.06 -4.17
C SER A 11 6.43 -0.42 -4.54
N MET A 12 6.97 -1.29 -3.69
CA MET A 12 7.02 -2.74 -3.92
C MET A 12 5.63 -3.30 -4.26
N ILE A 13 4.64 -3.06 -3.41
CA ILE A 13 3.27 -3.58 -3.62
C ILE A 13 2.57 -2.84 -4.78
N GLY A 14 2.90 -1.55 -4.99
CA GLY A 14 2.38 -0.79 -6.13
C GLY A 14 2.82 -1.36 -7.47
N VAL A 15 4.09 -1.73 -7.60
CA VAL A 15 4.62 -2.40 -8.80
C VAL A 15 3.95 -3.77 -8.99
N ALA A 16 3.84 -4.57 -7.92
CA ALA A 16 3.22 -5.89 -8.00
C ALA A 16 1.74 -5.82 -8.41
N LEU A 17 0.97 -4.84 -7.89
CA LEU A 17 -0.41 -4.61 -8.34
C LEU A 17 -0.47 -4.19 -9.81
N ILE A 18 0.46 -3.34 -10.27
CA ILE A 18 0.52 -2.91 -11.67
C ILE A 18 0.81 -4.12 -12.58
N GLU A 19 1.79 -4.95 -12.23
CA GLU A 19 2.11 -6.16 -12.99
C GLU A 19 0.89 -7.10 -13.08
N GLU A 20 0.16 -7.30 -11.98
CA GLU A 20 -1.05 -8.11 -11.96
C GLU A 20 -2.18 -7.50 -12.80
N ALA A 21 -2.40 -6.18 -12.69
CA ALA A 21 -3.41 -5.48 -13.48
C ALA A 21 -3.13 -5.58 -14.99
N LEU A 22 -1.87 -5.39 -15.39
CA LEU A 22 -1.46 -5.51 -16.79
C LEU A 22 -1.59 -6.94 -17.31
N ALA A 23 -1.30 -7.97 -16.49
CA ALA A 23 -1.49 -9.37 -16.85
C ALA A 23 -2.97 -9.72 -17.05
N ASN A 24 -3.88 -8.96 -16.43
CA ASN A 24 -5.34 -9.06 -16.61
C ASN A 24 -5.89 -8.03 -17.62
N GLU A 25 -5.05 -7.52 -18.53
CA GLU A 25 -5.44 -6.55 -19.58
C GLU A 25 -6.11 -5.28 -19.06
N THR A 26 -5.84 -4.91 -17.80
CA THR A 26 -6.38 -3.71 -17.15
C THR A 26 -5.48 -2.51 -17.45
N GLU A 27 -6.09 -1.40 -17.88
CA GLU A 27 -5.37 -0.16 -18.11
C GLU A 27 -5.01 0.53 -16.78
N VAL A 28 -3.78 1.02 -16.67
CA VAL A 28 -3.22 1.54 -15.41
C VAL A 28 -2.79 2.99 -15.57
N PHE A 29 -3.35 3.90 -14.76
CA PHE A 29 -2.86 5.26 -14.58
C PHE A 29 -2.01 5.32 -13.31
N ALA A 30 -0.70 5.32 -13.48
CA ALA A 30 0.27 5.33 -12.38
C ALA A 30 0.66 6.75 -12.01
N ILE A 31 0.23 7.23 -10.85
CA ILE A 31 0.63 8.55 -10.34
C ILE A 31 2.02 8.46 -9.71
N VAL A 32 2.95 9.19 -10.28
CA VAL A 32 4.36 9.13 -9.94
C VAL A 32 4.87 10.52 -9.57
N ARG A 33 5.59 10.64 -8.46
CA ARG A 33 6.18 11.91 -8.04
C ARG A 33 7.35 12.29 -8.96
N ASN A 34 7.37 13.53 -9.41
CA ASN A 34 8.51 14.09 -10.15
C ASN A 34 9.83 13.85 -9.40
N GLY A 35 10.89 13.54 -10.13
CA GLY A 35 12.21 13.30 -9.58
C GLY A 35 12.38 11.97 -8.82
N THR A 36 11.42 11.05 -8.88
CA THR A 36 11.58 9.72 -8.26
C THR A 36 12.73 8.94 -8.90
N ARG A 37 13.58 8.34 -8.06
CA ARG A 37 14.65 7.43 -8.50
C ARG A 37 14.15 6.00 -8.77
N ARG A 38 12.86 5.74 -8.54
CA ARG A 38 12.25 4.39 -8.59
C ARG A 38 11.45 4.16 -9.87
N LEU A 39 11.54 5.06 -10.86
CA LEU A 39 10.77 4.95 -12.11
C LEU A 39 11.10 3.66 -12.87
N SER A 40 12.35 3.22 -12.85
CA SER A 40 12.82 1.98 -13.48
C SER A 40 12.22 0.68 -12.90
N ARG A 41 11.46 0.77 -11.81
CA ARG A 41 10.72 -0.37 -11.26
C ARG A 41 9.44 -0.68 -12.02
N LEU A 42 8.90 0.30 -12.73
CA LEU A 42 7.66 0.14 -13.48
C LEU A 42 7.89 -0.71 -14.74
N PRO A 43 6.99 -1.64 -15.06
CA PRO A 43 7.06 -2.42 -16.29
C PRO A 43 6.80 -1.54 -17.51
N SER A 44 7.25 -1.99 -18.69
CA SER A 44 6.91 -1.37 -19.97
C SER A 44 5.66 -2.03 -20.54
N SER A 45 4.61 -1.25 -20.78
CA SER A 45 3.36 -1.74 -21.37
C SER A 45 2.60 -0.59 -22.05
N PRO A 46 1.91 -0.83 -23.17
CA PRO A 46 1.03 0.15 -23.78
C PRO A 46 -0.21 0.48 -22.93
N LEU A 47 -0.54 -0.37 -21.96
CA LEU A 47 -1.64 -0.17 -21.01
C LEU A 47 -1.21 0.59 -19.74
N LEU A 48 0.06 0.95 -19.60
CA LEU A 48 0.58 1.70 -18.46
C LEU A 48 0.81 3.17 -18.82
N HIS A 49 0.02 4.05 -18.23
CA HIS A 49 0.13 5.50 -18.38
C HIS A 49 0.76 6.10 -17.12
N VAL A 50 1.99 6.61 -17.24
CA VAL A 50 2.66 7.28 -16.13
C VAL A 50 2.27 8.75 -16.13
N VAL A 51 1.66 9.20 -15.02
CA VAL A 51 1.25 10.59 -14.82
C VAL A 51 2.09 11.20 -13.70
N PHE A 52 2.88 12.21 -14.04
CA PHE A 52 3.77 12.86 -13.08
C PHE A 52 3.08 13.97 -12.30
N ILE A 53 3.42 14.10 -11.01
CA ILE A 53 2.92 15.11 -10.10
C ILE A 53 4.02 15.55 -9.11
N ASP A 54 4.02 16.81 -8.70
CA ASP A 54 4.95 17.30 -7.69
C ASP A 54 4.46 16.97 -6.27
N SER A 55 3.17 17.15 -6.04
CA SER A 55 2.53 16.85 -4.76
C SER A 55 1.12 16.28 -4.96
N LEU A 56 0.77 15.25 -4.19
CA LEU A 56 -0.61 14.72 -4.17
C LEU A 56 -1.64 15.75 -3.67
N ASN A 57 -1.17 16.82 -2.99
CA ASN A 57 -2.03 17.93 -2.61
C ASN A 57 -2.56 18.72 -3.80
N GLU A 58 -1.94 18.56 -4.98
CA GLU A 58 -2.21 19.32 -6.21
C GLU A 58 -2.83 18.41 -7.30
N TYR A 59 -3.58 17.39 -6.90
CA TYR A 59 -4.17 16.42 -7.84
C TYR A 59 -5.00 17.05 -8.95
N GLN A 60 -5.54 18.24 -8.73
CA GLN A 60 -6.30 18.98 -9.75
C GLN A 60 -5.47 19.28 -11.01
N SER A 61 -4.15 19.45 -10.85
CA SER A 61 -3.23 19.75 -11.97
C SER A 61 -3.15 18.61 -12.99
N ILE A 62 -3.42 17.37 -12.56
CA ILE A 62 -3.32 16.18 -13.41
C ILE A 62 -4.67 15.58 -13.82
N LEU A 63 -5.79 16.14 -13.39
CA LEU A 63 -7.13 15.61 -13.74
C LEU A 63 -7.30 15.42 -15.26
N LYS A 64 -6.87 16.38 -16.06
CA LYS A 64 -6.94 16.32 -17.52
C LYS A 64 -6.09 15.23 -18.17
N ASN A 65 -5.10 14.71 -17.42
CA ASN A 65 -4.21 13.66 -17.91
C ASN A 65 -4.82 12.26 -17.72
N ILE A 66 -5.91 12.17 -16.97
CA ILE A 66 -6.68 10.93 -16.79
C ILE A 66 -7.81 10.95 -17.83
N THR A 67 -7.54 10.36 -18.99
CA THR A 67 -8.37 10.51 -20.17
C THR A 67 -9.48 9.47 -20.29
N LYS A 68 -9.54 8.52 -19.37
CA LYS A 68 -10.52 7.43 -19.35
C LYS A 68 -11.24 7.32 -18.02
N PRO A 69 -12.45 6.75 -17.98
CA PRO A 69 -13.11 6.38 -16.73
C PRO A 69 -12.20 5.49 -15.88
N ILE A 70 -12.23 5.64 -14.57
CA ILE A 70 -11.48 4.82 -13.62
C ILE A 70 -12.45 3.96 -12.81
N ASP A 71 -12.27 2.63 -12.88
CA ASP A 71 -13.12 1.69 -12.14
C ASP A 71 -12.71 1.64 -10.66
N VAL A 72 -11.40 1.65 -10.38
CA VAL A 72 -10.87 1.54 -9.02
C VAL A 72 -9.70 2.49 -8.81
N PHE A 73 -9.75 3.23 -7.71
CA PHE A 73 -8.68 4.11 -7.23
C PHE A 73 -7.93 3.44 -6.09
N TYR A 74 -6.64 3.11 -6.27
CA TYR A 74 -5.77 2.56 -5.24
C TYR A 74 -4.89 3.64 -4.62
N HIS A 75 -5.00 3.83 -3.31
CA HIS A 75 -4.17 4.76 -2.56
C HIS A 75 -3.13 4.05 -1.72
N PHE A 76 -1.91 3.92 -2.29
CA PHE A 76 -0.75 3.28 -1.65
C PHE A 76 0.34 4.27 -1.26
N ALA A 77 0.25 5.53 -1.72
CA ALA A 77 1.22 6.54 -1.34
C ALA A 77 1.15 6.83 0.16
N TRP A 78 2.31 6.91 0.80
CA TRP A 78 2.49 7.30 2.18
C TRP A 78 3.85 7.95 2.33
N LEU A 79 3.91 9.12 2.95
CA LEU A 79 5.15 9.84 3.23
C LEU A 79 5.74 9.37 4.56
N TYR A 80 7.05 9.56 4.72
CA TYR A 80 7.74 9.31 5.99
C TYR A 80 7.64 7.85 6.47
N THR A 81 7.91 6.91 5.57
CA THR A 81 7.86 5.46 5.87
C THR A 81 9.14 4.93 6.52
N GLU A 82 10.23 5.69 6.48
CA GLU A 82 11.52 5.34 7.06
C GLU A 82 11.44 5.26 8.60
N LYS A 83 12.22 4.36 9.19
CA LYS A 83 12.15 4.01 10.62
C LYS A 83 12.18 5.24 11.54
N GLN A 84 13.04 6.22 11.25
CA GLN A 84 13.22 7.44 12.06
C GLN A 84 11.97 8.35 12.09
N TYR A 85 11.13 8.30 11.06
CA TYR A 85 9.95 9.17 10.96
C TYR A 85 8.65 8.50 11.42
N ARG A 86 8.67 7.19 11.64
CA ARG A 86 7.44 6.43 11.96
C ARG A 86 6.78 6.84 13.28
N ASN A 87 7.53 7.46 14.18
CA ASN A 87 6.98 7.92 15.45
C ASN A 87 6.96 9.44 15.58
N GLU A 88 7.01 10.17 14.45
CA GLU A 88 6.89 11.63 14.40
C GLU A 88 5.44 12.05 14.13
N PRO A 89 4.67 12.48 15.15
CA PRO A 89 3.23 12.68 15.02
C PRO A 89 2.85 13.72 13.96
N VAL A 90 3.59 14.82 13.88
CA VAL A 90 3.32 15.92 12.94
C VAL A 90 3.50 15.44 11.50
N LEU A 91 4.59 14.73 11.21
CA LEU A 91 4.86 14.19 9.88
C LEU A 91 3.84 13.11 9.50
N GLN A 92 3.48 12.23 10.43
CA GLN A 92 2.50 11.19 10.15
C GLN A 92 1.09 11.76 9.92
N ASN A 93 0.73 12.86 10.60
CA ASN A 93 -0.58 13.51 10.42
C ASN A 93 -0.78 14.09 9.01
N GLU A 94 0.28 14.52 8.32
CA GLU A 94 0.19 15.01 6.93
C GLU A 94 -0.44 13.96 5.99
N ASN A 95 -0.16 12.68 6.22
CA ASN A 95 -0.70 11.59 5.40
C ASN A 95 -2.22 11.44 5.54
N ILE A 96 -2.80 11.80 6.67
CA ILE A 96 -4.26 11.78 6.87
C ILE A 96 -4.91 12.79 5.93
N ALA A 97 -4.41 14.02 5.91
CA ALA A 97 -4.92 15.07 5.03
C ALA A 97 -4.76 14.70 3.54
N ILE A 98 -3.60 14.14 3.17
CA ILE A 98 -3.36 13.65 1.80
C ILE A 98 -4.36 12.55 1.43
N SER A 99 -4.59 11.58 2.33
CA SER A 99 -5.53 10.48 2.06
C SER A 99 -6.96 10.96 1.83
N LEU A 100 -7.40 11.97 2.58
CA LEU A 100 -8.71 12.60 2.35
C LEU A 100 -8.79 13.29 0.98
N LYS A 101 -7.74 14.03 0.58
CA LYS A 101 -7.65 14.61 -0.77
C LYS A 101 -7.68 13.55 -1.87
N MET A 102 -7.15 12.34 -1.63
CA MET A 102 -7.21 11.26 -2.60
C MET A 102 -8.64 10.71 -2.76
N VAL A 103 -9.48 10.75 -1.71
CA VAL A 103 -10.92 10.47 -1.86
C VAL A 103 -11.62 11.56 -2.67
N GLU A 104 -11.27 12.83 -2.47
CA GLU A 104 -11.78 13.94 -3.31
C GLU A 104 -11.35 13.78 -4.78
N PHE A 105 -10.11 13.35 -5.01
CA PHE A 105 -9.62 13.02 -6.37
C PHE A 105 -10.42 11.86 -6.98
N CYS A 106 -10.63 10.77 -6.23
CA CYS A 106 -11.47 9.65 -6.65
C CYS A 106 -12.89 10.13 -7.05
N LYS A 107 -13.50 11.01 -6.24
CA LYS A 107 -14.80 11.63 -6.54
C LYS A 107 -14.75 12.47 -7.81
N ALA A 108 -13.73 13.31 -7.98
CA ALA A 108 -13.56 14.17 -9.15
C ALA A 108 -13.46 13.39 -10.47
N LEU A 109 -12.93 12.16 -10.40
CA LEU A 109 -12.89 11.20 -11.51
C LEU A 109 -14.17 10.40 -11.68
N ASN A 110 -15.21 10.63 -10.88
CA ASN A 110 -16.44 9.82 -10.83
C ASN A 110 -16.16 8.32 -10.53
N CYS A 111 -15.01 7.99 -9.99
CA CYS A 111 -14.66 6.64 -9.61
C CYS A 111 -15.49 6.20 -8.39
N LYS A 112 -16.00 4.97 -8.41
CA LYS A 112 -16.95 4.46 -7.40
C LYS A 112 -16.34 3.53 -6.38
N LYS A 113 -15.05 3.27 -6.47
CA LYS A 113 -14.34 2.38 -5.56
C LYS A 113 -12.96 2.94 -5.19
N PHE A 114 -12.71 3.05 -3.88
CA PHE A 114 -11.45 3.50 -3.30
C PHE A 114 -10.84 2.39 -2.47
N VAL A 115 -9.63 1.96 -2.81
CA VAL A 115 -8.88 0.92 -2.10
C VAL A 115 -7.71 1.54 -1.35
N PHE A 116 -7.74 1.43 -0.03
CA PHE A 116 -6.74 2.00 0.87
C PHE A 116 -5.73 0.94 1.33
N ALA A 117 -4.45 1.28 1.29
CA ALA A 117 -3.39 0.46 1.87
C ALA A 117 -3.28 0.72 3.37
N GLY A 118 -3.92 -0.11 4.18
CA GLY A 118 -3.76 -0.14 5.64
C GLY A 118 -2.46 -0.83 6.08
N SER A 119 -2.31 -1.07 7.38
CA SER A 119 -1.10 -1.67 7.95
C SER A 119 -1.41 -2.52 9.18
N GLN A 120 -0.66 -3.60 9.39
CA GLN A 120 -0.65 -4.36 10.64
C GLN A 120 -0.35 -3.48 11.88
N ALA A 121 0.35 -2.36 11.70
CA ALA A 121 0.67 -1.42 12.79
C ALA A 121 -0.58 -0.81 13.45
N GLU A 122 -1.73 -0.87 12.79
CA GLU A 122 -3.03 -0.43 13.32
C GLU A 122 -3.49 -1.29 14.51
N TYR A 123 -3.14 -2.58 14.50
CA TYR A 123 -3.49 -3.48 15.61
C TYR A 123 -2.65 -3.24 16.87
N GLY A 124 -1.48 -2.61 16.74
CA GLY A 124 -0.50 -2.55 17.82
C GLY A 124 0.19 -3.90 18.07
N PRO A 125 0.99 -4.01 19.15
CA PRO A 125 1.68 -5.24 19.51
C PRO A 125 0.68 -6.36 19.84
N ARG A 126 0.85 -7.53 19.24
CA ARG A 126 0.01 -8.73 19.47
C ARG A 126 0.89 -9.96 19.53
N THR A 127 0.49 -10.93 20.31
CA THR A 127 1.14 -12.25 20.45
C THR A 127 0.35 -13.35 19.75
N ASP A 128 -0.95 -13.12 19.53
CA ASP A 128 -1.87 -14.09 18.97
C ASP A 128 -2.11 -13.84 17.48
N LYS A 129 -2.76 -14.78 16.81
CA LYS A 129 -3.24 -14.63 15.44
C LYS A 129 -4.20 -13.44 15.36
N ILE A 130 -4.01 -12.60 14.33
CA ILE A 130 -4.76 -11.36 14.14
C ILE A 130 -5.79 -11.54 13.04
N TYR A 131 -7.06 -11.29 13.36
CA TYR A 131 -8.16 -11.24 12.40
C TYR A 131 -8.52 -9.81 12.04
N ALA A 132 -9.09 -9.60 10.85
CA ALA A 132 -9.49 -8.27 10.38
C ALA A 132 -10.53 -7.59 11.29
N THR A 133 -11.30 -8.37 12.03
CA THR A 133 -12.32 -7.94 13.00
C THR A 133 -11.77 -7.63 14.39
N ASP A 134 -10.50 -7.92 14.63
CA ASP A 134 -9.90 -7.71 15.95
C ASP A 134 -9.80 -6.22 16.28
N ARG A 135 -9.79 -5.96 17.60
CA ARG A 135 -9.61 -4.61 18.12
C ARG A 135 -8.28 -4.03 17.66
N VAL A 136 -8.32 -2.82 17.12
CA VAL A 136 -7.15 -2.01 16.78
C VAL A 136 -6.71 -1.19 18.00
N ALA A 137 -5.40 -1.13 18.25
CA ALA A 137 -4.80 -0.40 19.37
C ALA A 137 -3.36 0.05 19.00
N PRO A 138 -3.23 0.93 17.99
CA PRO A 138 -1.92 1.37 17.51
C PRO A 138 -1.16 2.13 18.59
N VAL A 139 0.16 1.94 18.67
CA VAL A 139 1.03 2.59 19.67
C VAL A 139 2.01 3.59 19.06
N LEU A 140 2.38 3.41 17.79
CA LEU A 140 3.25 4.34 17.07
C LEU A 140 2.43 5.33 16.25
N SER A 141 2.93 6.55 16.08
CA SER A 141 2.28 7.60 15.29
C SER A 141 1.92 7.14 13.88
N TYR A 142 2.75 6.32 13.24
CA TYR A 142 2.47 5.69 11.95
C TYR A 142 1.19 4.83 11.99
N GLY A 143 1.06 3.93 12.96
CA GLY A 143 -0.12 3.07 13.10
C GLY A 143 -1.37 3.86 13.44
N ILE A 144 -1.25 4.88 14.31
CA ILE A 144 -2.34 5.80 14.67
C ILE A 144 -2.82 6.56 13.44
N ALA A 145 -1.90 7.13 12.65
CA ALA A 145 -2.23 7.87 11.44
C ALA A 145 -2.84 6.97 10.35
N LYS A 146 -2.33 5.74 10.17
CA LYS A 146 -2.91 4.75 9.25
C LYS A 146 -4.36 4.43 9.63
N TYR A 147 -4.61 4.15 10.89
CA TYR A 147 -5.96 3.87 11.38
C TYR A 147 -6.91 5.07 11.26
N ALA A 148 -6.44 6.27 11.63
CA ALA A 148 -7.21 7.49 11.47
C ALA A 148 -7.55 7.75 9.99
N ALA A 149 -6.58 7.61 9.08
CA ALA A 149 -6.80 7.75 7.65
C ALA A 149 -7.79 6.71 7.11
N GLU A 150 -7.68 5.42 7.51
CA GLU A 150 -8.66 4.37 7.16
C GLU A 150 -10.08 4.79 7.52
N LYS A 151 -10.29 5.23 8.77
CA LYS A 151 -11.65 5.60 9.26
C LYS A 151 -12.18 6.86 8.61
N LEU A 152 -11.36 7.89 8.46
CA LEU A 152 -11.79 9.15 7.87
C LEU A 152 -12.04 9.01 6.36
N THR A 153 -11.20 8.26 5.63
CA THR A 153 -11.44 7.99 4.20
C THR A 153 -12.68 7.12 3.99
N ALA A 154 -12.92 6.13 4.84
CA ALA A 154 -14.13 5.31 4.78
C ALA A 154 -15.40 6.15 5.01
N ASN A 155 -15.37 7.07 5.99
CA ASN A 155 -16.48 8.00 6.25
C ASN A 155 -16.72 8.92 5.05
N LEU A 156 -15.67 9.56 4.52
CA LEU A 156 -15.77 10.46 3.37
C LEU A 156 -16.24 9.72 2.10
N CYS A 157 -15.78 8.50 1.87
CA CYS A 157 -16.27 7.63 0.79
C CYS A 157 -17.77 7.36 0.94
N SER A 158 -18.22 6.99 2.13
CA SER A 158 -19.64 6.74 2.43
C SER A 158 -20.53 7.95 2.13
N GLN A 159 -20.10 9.16 2.53
CA GLN A 159 -20.80 10.42 2.26
C GLN A 159 -20.92 10.72 0.76
N ASN A 160 -20.07 10.14 -0.09
CA ASN A 160 -20.01 10.37 -1.52
C ASN A 160 -20.46 9.17 -2.37
N GLY A 161 -21.00 8.12 -1.75
CA GLY A 161 -21.46 6.91 -2.47
C GLY A 161 -20.31 6.15 -3.13
N ILE A 162 -19.11 6.20 -2.53
CA ILE A 162 -17.90 5.49 -2.99
C ILE A 162 -17.71 4.28 -2.07
N VAL A 163 -17.53 3.10 -2.65
CA VAL A 163 -17.16 1.89 -1.92
C VAL A 163 -15.74 2.05 -1.40
N HIS A 164 -15.54 1.85 -0.09
CA HIS A 164 -14.24 1.86 0.55
C HIS A 164 -13.79 0.45 0.89
N ALA A 165 -12.62 0.04 0.39
CA ALA A 165 -11.98 -1.20 0.80
C ALA A 165 -10.61 -0.92 1.40
N CYS A 166 -10.22 -1.66 2.45
CA CYS A 166 -8.93 -1.53 3.11
C CYS A 166 -8.24 -2.89 3.19
N GLY A 167 -7.03 -2.98 2.65
CA GLY A 167 -6.12 -4.10 2.88
C GLY A 167 -5.06 -3.72 3.90
N ARG A 168 -5.11 -4.28 5.13
CA ARG A 168 -4.08 -4.09 6.15
C ARG A 168 -2.90 -4.99 5.85
N ILE A 169 -1.82 -4.36 5.38
CA ILE A 169 -0.62 -5.04 4.92
C ILE A 169 0.18 -5.52 6.15
N PHE A 170 0.54 -6.79 6.13
CA PHE A 170 1.50 -7.40 7.05
C PHE A 170 2.92 -7.33 6.47
N SER A 171 3.78 -8.30 6.75
CA SER A 171 5.15 -8.23 6.26
C SER A 171 5.25 -8.80 4.86
N VAL A 172 5.34 -7.91 3.89
CA VAL A 172 5.55 -8.28 2.49
C VAL A 172 7.04 -8.19 2.16
N TYR A 173 7.55 -9.17 1.42
CA TYR A 173 8.91 -9.22 0.90
C TYR A 173 8.92 -9.40 -0.62
N GLY A 174 9.98 -8.93 -1.28
CA GLY A 174 10.12 -9.09 -2.71
C GLY A 174 11.29 -8.31 -3.31
N LYS A 175 11.33 -8.30 -4.64
CA LYS A 175 12.42 -7.70 -5.44
C LYS A 175 12.64 -6.21 -5.15
N ASN A 176 11.55 -5.48 -4.88
CA ASN A 176 11.58 -4.03 -4.70
C ASN A 176 11.50 -3.59 -3.23
N ASP A 177 11.77 -4.52 -2.30
CA ASP A 177 11.76 -4.23 -0.86
C ASP A 177 12.88 -3.26 -0.45
N ASN A 178 12.72 -2.60 0.70
CA ASN A 178 13.71 -1.66 1.21
C ASN A 178 14.95 -2.40 1.74
N GLU A 179 16.13 -1.82 1.55
CA GLU A 179 17.41 -2.41 1.97
C GLU A 179 17.51 -2.67 3.49
N GLY A 180 16.78 -1.89 4.30
CA GLY A 180 16.78 -2.00 5.76
C GLY A 180 15.87 -3.08 6.35
N THR A 181 15.19 -3.90 5.53
CA THR A 181 14.38 -5.02 6.03
C THR A 181 15.28 -6.19 6.44
N MET A 182 14.80 -7.03 7.37
CA MET A 182 15.57 -8.17 7.88
C MET A 182 15.98 -9.13 6.76
N LEU A 183 15.07 -9.45 5.83
CA LEU A 183 15.36 -10.36 4.73
C LEU A 183 16.39 -9.78 3.77
N ASN A 184 16.28 -8.51 3.38
CA ASN A 184 17.28 -7.88 2.52
C ASN A 184 18.63 -7.72 3.20
N TYR A 185 18.66 -7.44 4.50
CA TYR A 185 19.88 -7.46 5.28
C TYR A 185 20.55 -8.84 5.24
N ALA A 186 19.79 -9.92 5.51
CA ALA A 186 20.30 -11.29 5.46
C ALA A 186 20.86 -11.64 4.07
N ILE A 187 20.06 -11.39 3.02
CA ILE A 187 20.43 -11.66 1.63
C ILE A 187 21.72 -10.90 1.24
N SER A 188 21.81 -9.62 1.62
CA SER A 188 22.98 -8.78 1.33
C SER A 188 24.23 -9.34 2.00
N LYS A 189 24.16 -9.71 3.29
CA LYS A 189 25.28 -10.30 4.03
C LYS A 189 25.74 -11.62 3.41
N PHE A 190 24.80 -12.52 3.10
CA PHE A 190 25.13 -13.82 2.51
C PHE A 190 25.73 -13.69 1.10
N LYS A 191 25.21 -12.78 0.26
CA LYS A 191 25.81 -12.50 -1.06
C LYS A 191 27.25 -12.01 -0.96
N ASN A 192 27.55 -11.21 0.05
CA ASN A 192 28.90 -10.69 0.29
C ASN A 192 29.79 -11.67 1.06
N LYS A 193 29.31 -12.88 1.40
CA LYS A 193 29.98 -13.87 2.25
C LYS A 193 30.36 -13.30 3.64
N GLU A 194 29.52 -12.40 4.17
CA GLU A 194 29.66 -11.79 5.47
C GLU A 194 28.74 -12.48 6.50
N ASN A 195 29.12 -12.42 7.77
CA ASN A 195 28.26 -12.91 8.85
C ASN A 195 27.06 -11.98 9.02
N ALA A 196 25.86 -12.55 9.11
CA ALA A 196 24.64 -11.86 9.49
C ALA A 196 24.34 -12.13 10.97
N TYR A 197 24.01 -11.08 11.72
CA TYR A 197 23.72 -11.17 13.15
C TYR A 197 22.24 -10.89 13.38
N PHE A 198 21.58 -11.81 14.07
CA PHE A 198 20.17 -11.75 14.39
C PHE A 198 19.94 -11.97 15.90
N THR A 199 18.76 -11.63 16.37
CA THR A 199 18.26 -12.08 17.67
C THR A 199 17.98 -13.59 17.62
N SER A 200 17.55 -14.19 18.74
CA SER A 200 17.19 -15.62 18.78
C SER A 200 16.09 -16.04 17.81
N GLY A 201 15.40 -15.07 17.17
CA GLY A 201 14.37 -15.33 16.15
C GLY A 201 13.10 -16.03 16.66
N GLN A 202 12.86 -16.05 17.97
CA GLN A 202 11.70 -16.72 18.59
C GLN A 202 10.38 -16.05 18.27
N GLN A 203 10.40 -14.74 17.93
CA GLN A 203 9.19 -14.00 17.57
C GLN A 203 8.56 -14.58 16.29
N LYS A 204 7.26 -14.78 16.33
CA LYS A 204 6.49 -15.25 15.16
C LYS A 204 6.25 -14.11 14.19
N TRP A 205 6.39 -14.41 12.91
CA TRP A 205 6.20 -13.47 11.83
C TRP A 205 5.47 -14.10 10.66
N ASP A 206 4.64 -13.33 9.96
CA ASP A 206 3.95 -13.75 8.75
C ASP A 206 4.57 -13.00 7.57
N TYR A 207 5.19 -13.73 6.65
CA TYR A 207 5.77 -13.17 5.44
C TYR A 207 4.93 -13.54 4.22
N LEU A 208 4.57 -12.54 3.42
CA LEU A 208 3.85 -12.69 2.16
C LEU A 208 4.74 -12.21 0.99
N ASN A 209 4.73 -12.93 -0.12
CA ASN A 209 5.43 -12.49 -1.32
C ASN A 209 4.75 -11.26 -1.94
N GLU A 210 5.53 -10.34 -2.55
CA GLU A 210 4.99 -9.13 -3.19
C GLU A 210 3.96 -9.44 -4.28
N LYS A 211 4.13 -10.53 -5.05
CA LYS A 211 3.19 -10.92 -6.10
C LYS A 211 1.84 -11.33 -5.53
N ASP A 212 1.86 -12.10 -4.44
CA ASP A 212 0.62 -12.48 -3.76
C ASP A 212 -0.07 -11.27 -3.13
N ALA A 213 0.69 -10.30 -2.61
CA ALA A 213 0.15 -9.04 -2.13
C ALA A 213 -0.47 -8.21 -3.27
N GLY A 214 0.20 -8.13 -4.42
CA GLY A 214 -0.31 -7.48 -5.63
C GLY A 214 -1.61 -8.10 -6.12
N ASN A 215 -1.66 -9.44 -6.23
CA ASN A 215 -2.86 -10.19 -6.59
C ASN A 215 -3.98 -9.99 -5.56
N ALA A 216 -3.69 -10.02 -4.26
CA ALA A 216 -4.69 -9.76 -3.22
C ALA A 216 -5.34 -8.36 -3.39
N PHE A 217 -4.55 -7.32 -3.64
CA PHE A 217 -5.08 -5.99 -3.89
C PHE A 217 -5.86 -5.91 -5.21
N PHE A 218 -5.40 -6.59 -6.26
CA PHE A 218 -6.14 -6.68 -7.53
C PHE A 218 -7.53 -7.30 -7.30
N LEU A 219 -7.59 -8.42 -6.56
CA LEU A 219 -8.86 -9.08 -6.23
C LEU A 219 -9.76 -8.22 -5.33
N ILE A 220 -9.21 -7.47 -4.37
CA ILE A 220 -9.97 -6.51 -3.57
C ILE A 220 -10.64 -5.49 -4.48
N GLY A 221 -9.93 -4.92 -5.45
CA GLY A 221 -10.50 -3.97 -6.39
C GLY A 221 -11.51 -4.58 -7.33
N ASP A 222 -11.27 -5.77 -7.84
CA ASP A 222 -12.12 -6.42 -8.85
C ASP A 222 -13.41 -7.01 -8.24
N LYS A 223 -13.30 -7.72 -7.11
CA LYS A 223 -14.41 -8.53 -6.57
C LYS A 223 -15.23 -7.84 -5.48
N VAL A 224 -14.65 -6.92 -4.71
CA VAL A 224 -15.33 -6.28 -3.58
C VAL A 224 -16.26 -5.18 -4.07
N ASN A 225 -17.54 -5.24 -3.71
CA ASN A 225 -18.58 -4.27 -4.13
C ASN A 225 -19.30 -3.61 -2.95
N SER A 226 -18.81 -3.80 -1.73
CA SER A 226 -19.29 -3.14 -0.50
C SER A 226 -18.10 -2.75 0.36
N ASN A 227 -18.32 -1.95 1.39
CA ASN A 227 -17.24 -1.60 2.32
C ASN A 227 -16.62 -2.86 2.91
N PHE A 228 -15.28 -2.93 2.88
CA PHE A 228 -14.54 -4.15 3.19
C PHE A 228 -13.21 -3.86 3.87
N ILE A 229 -12.84 -4.70 4.82
CA ILE A 229 -11.52 -4.68 5.46
C ILE A 229 -10.99 -6.11 5.53
N CYS A 230 -9.75 -6.31 5.12
CA CYS A 230 -9.06 -7.58 5.27
C CYS A 230 -7.58 -7.40 5.66
N ASN A 231 -6.98 -8.48 6.11
CA ASN A 231 -5.52 -8.58 6.28
C ASN A 231 -4.91 -9.09 4.97
N VAL A 232 -3.88 -8.40 4.50
CA VAL A 232 -3.03 -8.84 3.37
C VAL A 232 -1.81 -9.53 3.98
N ALA A 233 -1.91 -10.84 4.15
CA ALA A 233 -0.99 -11.70 4.85
C ALA A 233 -1.06 -13.12 4.30
N SER A 234 -0.06 -13.97 4.56
CA SER A 234 -0.09 -15.38 4.16
C SER A 234 -1.05 -16.21 5.03
N GLY A 235 -1.34 -15.74 6.24
CA GLY A 235 -2.10 -16.49 7.25
C GLY A 235 -1.27 -17.55 7.98
N ILE A 236 0.02 -17.68 7.64
CA ILE A 236 0.97 -18.60 8.27
C ILE A 236 2.01 -17.78 9.03
N SER A 237 2.06 -17.95 10.34
CA SER A 237 3.01 -17.25 11.21
C SER A 237 3.97 -18.26 11.83
N LEU A 238 5.26 -18.14 11.49
CA LEU A 238 6.33 -19.00 11.98
C LEU A 238 7.35 -18.18 12.80
N PRO A 239 8.09 -18.81 13.73
CA PRO A 239 9.25 -18.17 14.34
C PRO A 239 10.25 -17.72 13.26
N ILE A 240 10.85 -16.55 13.43
CA ILE A 240 11.76 -15.97 12.40
C ILE A 240 12.95 -16.91 12.11
N TYR A 241 13.42 -17.67 13.07
CA TYR A 241 14.54 -18.62 12.86
C TYR A 241 14.21 -19.76 11.88
N ILE A 242 12.95 -19.94 11.49
CA ILE A 242 12.51 -20.94 10.49
C ILE A 242 12.71 -20.42 9.06
N TYR A 243 12.67 -19.10 8.86
CA TYR A 243 12.86 -18.47 7.55
C TYR A 243 14.35 -18.34 7.23
#